data_bab19f84473912b782f46b4154305963
#
_entry.id   bab19f84473912b782f46b4154305963
#
_cell.length_a   1.000
_cell.length_b   1.000
_cell.length_c   1.000
_cell.angle_alpha   90.00
_cell.angle_beta   90.00
_cell.angle_gamma   90.00
#
_symmetry.space_group_name_H-M   'P 1'
#
loop_
_entity.id
_entity.type
_entity.pdbx_description
1 polymer ?
#
loop_
_entity_poly.entity_id
_entity_poly.type
_entity_poly.pdbx_seq_one_letter_code
_entity_poly.pdbx_strand_id
1 'polypeptide(L)'
;MNVLITGASSGIGEALALASARRGDTIFFCGRNRERLDAVAEACHAAGAKAVHAERLDVTDEAAARDWLRRCDEVAPLERIFSNAGVGTGLEDEANVRRTWAINVGGNLNVVLPALELFRNDRPRARRQILITASIAGYGPLATAPAYSGTKAAMKTWALALRGMLKKEGIQVSAICPGFVRSRITDRNTCPMPFFMEADKAARIILARADRNVGLIAFPWPMRLMTWWLSTLPHRLNEFINSLLPAKTTKTTPTPF
;
A
#
# COMPACT_ATOMS: atom_id res chain seq x y z
N MET A 1 -1.29 -18.07 -8.44
CA MET A 1 -1.10 -16.78 -9.14
C MET A 1 0.34 -16.31 -8.97
N ASN A 2 0.78 -15.39 -9.85
CA ASN A 2 2.09 -14.72 -9.75
C ASN A 2 1.86 -13.31 -9.17
N VAL A 3 2.26 -13.11 -7.92
CA VAL A 3 1.92 -11.94 -7.13
C VAL A 3 3.18 -11.14 -6.80
N LEU A 4 3.16 -9.82 -7.06
CA LEU A 4 4.24 -8.92 -6.70
C LEU A 4 3.78 -7.96 -5.59
N ILE A 5 4.60 -7.76 -4.55
CA ILE A 5 4.28 -6.96 -3.38
C ILE A 5 5.44 -6.03 -3.02
N THR A 6 5.23 -4.72 -3.01
CA THR A 6 6.23 -3.79 -2.50
C THR A 6 6.00 -3.49 -1.00
N GLY A 7 7.10 -3.27 -0.26
CA GLY A 7 7.03 -2.99 1.17
C GLY A 7 6.60 -4.20 2.01
N ALA A 8 7.05 -5.40 1.63
CA ALA A 8 6.68 -6.65 2.30
C ALA A 8 7.49 -6.98 3.57
N SER A 9 8.45 -6.16 3.96
CA SER A 9 9.28 -6.40 5.16
C SER A 9 8.56 -6.17 6.50
N SER A 10 7.27 -5.79 6.49
CA SER A 10 6.45 -5.63 7.70
C SER A 10 4.97 -5.32 7.38
N GLY A 11 4.09 -5.50 8.38
CA GLY A 11 2.73 -5.01 8.38
C GLY A 11 1.85 -5.60 7.27
N ILE A 12 1.11 -4.76 6.55
CA ILE A 12 0.15 -5.22 5.52
C ILE A 12 0.88 -5.98 4.39
N GLY A 13 2.06 -5.51 3.96
CA GLY A 13 2.82 -6.16 2.88
C GLY A 13 3.29 -7.56 3.25
N GLU A 14 3.84 -7.74 4.44
CA GLU A 14 4.21 -9.04 5.00
C GLU A 14 2.99 -9.96 5.11
N ALA A 15 1.89 -9.47 5.68
CA ALA A 15 0.67 -10.25 5.82
C ALA A 15 0.06 -10.66 4.48
N LEU A 16 0.16 -9.80 3.44
CA LEU A 16 -0.25 -10.13 2.08
C LEU A 16 0.64 -11.22 1.47
N ALA A 17 1.96 -11.17 1.69
CA ALA A 17 2.89 -12.19 1.24
C ALA A 17 2.55 -13.55 1.87
N LEU A 18 2.41 -13.61 3.19
CA LEU A 18 2.02 -14.83 3.92
C LEU A 18 0.65 -15.37 3.50
N ALA A 19 -0.33 -14.48 3.31
CA ALA A 19 -1.66 -14.90 2.88
C ALA A 19 -1.69 -15.42 1.43
N SER A 20 -0.84 -14.89 0.55
CA SER A 20 -0.64 -15.39 -0.81
C SER A 20 0.13 -16.71 -0.81
N ALA A 21 1.13 -16.86 0.07
CA ALA A 21 1.86 -18.12 0.27
C ALA A 21 0.92 -19.28 0.61
N ARG A 22 0.01 -19.08 1.55
CA ARG A 22 -1.01 -20.08 1.95
C ARG A 22 -1.97 -20.48 0.81
N ARG A 23 -2.00 -19.73 -0.29
CA ARG A 23 -2.77 -20.03 -1.51
C ARG A 23 -1.95 -20.80 -2.55
N GLY A 24 -0.67 -21.04 -2.27
CA GLY A 24 0.24 -21.66 -3.22
C GLY A 24 0.66 -20.73 -4.37
N ASP A 25 0.64 -19.41 -4.15
CA ASP A 25 1.05 -18.44 -5.16
C ASP A 25 2.57 -18.41 -5.33
N THR A 26 3.07 -18.00 -6.51
CA THR A 26 4.44 -17.53 -6.70
C THR A 26 4.52 -16.07 -6.26
N ILE A 27 5.44 -15.74 -5.36
CA ILE A 27 5.48 -14.44 -4.71
C ILE A 27 6.80 -13.74 -4.99
N PHE A 28 6.71 -12.55 -5.55
CA PHE A 28 7.80 -11.60 -5.70
C PHE A 28 7.58 -10.47 -4.71
N PHE A 29 8.56 -10.15 -3.89
CA PHE A 29 8.39 -9.04 -2.99
C PHE A 29 9.69 -8.29 -2.71
N CYS A 30 9.55 -7.01 -2.34
CA CYS A 30 10.70 -6.16 -2.02
C CYS A 30 10.50 -5.32 -0.76
N GLY A 31 11.63 -4.83 -0.27
CA GLY A 31 11.72 -3.91 0.85
C GLY A 31 13.16 -3.49 1.09
N ARG A 32 13.42 -2.63 2.06
CA ARG A 32 14.75 -2.08 2.30
C ARG A 32 15.60 -2.85 3.33
N ASN A 33 14.98 -3.63 4.19
CA ASN A 33 15.67 -4.36 5.25
C ASN A 33 15.81 -5.83 4.86
N ARG A 34 17.05 -6.27 4.60
CA ARG A 34 17.38 -7.62 4.11
C ARG A 34 16.96 -8.69 5.11
N GLU A 35 17.34 -8.58 6.36
CA GLU A 35 17.05 -9.58 7.39
C GLU A 35 15.55 -9.87 7.53
N ARG A 36 14.72 -8.81 7.50
CA ARG A 36 13.26 -8.98 7.57
C ARG A 36 12.68 -9.59 6.29
N LEU A 37 13.25 -9.27 5.13
CA LEU A 37 12.82 -9.89 3.89
C LEU A 37 13.13 -11.39 3.91
N ASP A 38 14.29 -11.78 4.41
CA ASP A 38 14.70 -13.17 4.52
C ASP A 38 13.78 -13.94 5.48
N ALA A 39 13.48 -13.36 6.65
CA ALA A 39 12.52 -13.95 7.58
C ALA A 39 11.10 -14.10 6.98
N VAL A 40 10.64 -13.12 6.21
CA VAL A 40 9.35 -13.22 5.50
C VAL A 40 9.41 -14.27 4.40
N ALA A 41 10.54 -14.41 3.70
CA ALA A 41 10.72 -15.44 2.67
C ALA A 41 10.64 -16.84 3.26
N GLU A 42 11.35 -17.10 4.36
CA GLU A 42 11.30 -18.37 5.10
C GLU A 42 9.87 -18.68 5.55
N ALA A 43 9.17 -17.69 6.15
CA ALA A 43 7.80 -17.86 6.57
C ALA A 43 6.83 -18.13 5.39
N CYS A 44 7.06 -17.53 4.23
CA CYS A 44 6.28 -17.79 3.02
C CYS A 44 6.52 -19.20 2.47
N HIS A 45 7.78 -19.68 2.47
CA HIS A 45 8.10 -21.07 2.12
C HIS A 45 7.42 -22.06 3.06
N ALA A 46 7.51 -21.84 4.37
CA ALA A 46 6.84 -22.66 5.37
C ALA A 46 5.32 -22.65 5.25
N ALA A 47 4.74 -21.54 4.78
CA ALA A 47 3.30 -21.38 4.56
C ALA A 47 2.78 -22.03 3.27
N GLY A 48 3.64 -22.58 2.40
CA GLY A 48 3.26 -23.32 1.21
C GLY A 48 3.29 -22.51 -0.09
N ALA A 49 4.07 -21.42 -0.17
CA ALA A 49 4.27 -20.70 -1.42
C ALA A 49 4.86 -21.64 -2.50
N LYS A 50 4.39 -21.50 -3.75
CA LYS A 50 4.95 -22.25 -4.89
C LYS A 50 6.40 -21.84 -5.18
N ALA A 51 6.70 -20.56 -5.10
CA ALA A 51 8.04 -19.99 -5.18
C ALA A 51 8.07 -18.63 -4.47
N VAL A 52 9.24 -18.24 -3.96
CA VAL A 52 9.43 -16.97 -3.26
C VAL A 52 10.69 -16.29 -3.80
N HIS A 53 10.54 -15.05 -4.22
CA HIS A 53 11.61 -14.19 -4.73
C HIS A 53 11.63 -12.89 -3.94
N ALA A 54 12.57 -12.78 -3.00
CA ALA A 54 12.74 -11.59 -2.14
C ALA A 54 13.92 -10.74 -2.63
N GLU A 55 13.71 -9.44 -2.82
CA GLU A 55 14.75 -8.52 -3.27
C GLU A 55 14.85 -7.29 -2.38
N ARG A 56 16.07 -6.87 -2.06
CA ARG A 56 16.30 -5.59 -1.39
C ARG A 56 16.22 -4.47 -2.41
N LEU A 57 15.17 -3.65 -2.32
CA LEU A 57 14.90 -2.56 -3.24
C LEU A 57 14.32 -1.35 -2.50
N ASP A 58 14.78 -0.15 -2.85
CA ASP A 58 14.10 1.10 -2.53
C ASP A 58 13.23 1.51 -3.74
N VAL A 59 11.92 1.58 -3.55
CA VAL A 59 10.98 1.92 -4.61
C VAL A 59 11.13 3.37 -5.12
N THR A 60 11.91 4.22 -4.45
CA THR A 60 12.22 5.57 -4.92
C THR A 60 13.27 5.60 -6.03
N ASP A 61 14.01 4.51 -6.22
CA ASP A 61 14.88 4.31 -7.37
C ASP A 61 14.04 3.80 -8.55
N GLU A 62 13.72 4.70 -9.48
CA GLU A 62 12.87 4.40 -10.63
C GLU A 62 13.47 3.32 -11.53
N ALA A 63 14.77 3.44 -11.83
CA ALA A 63 15.45 2.52 -12.75
C ALA A 63 15.50 1.11 -12.14
N ALA A 64 15.88 1.01 -10.87
CA ALA A 64 15.93 -0.27 -10.16
C ALA A 64 14.54 -0.90 -10.02
N ALA A 65 13.50 -0.10 -9.73
CA ALA A 65 12.13 -0.61 -9.63
C ALA A 65 11.61 -1.15 -10.97
N ARG A 66 11.83 -0.41 -12.06
CA ARG A 66 11.44 -0.83 -13.43
C ARG A 66 12.13 -2.13 -13.82
N ASP A 67 13.45 -2.21 -13.63
CA ASP A 67 14.23 -3.39 -13.97
C ASP A 67 13.82 -4.60 -13.13
N TRP A 68 13.57 -4.42 -11.83
CA TRP A 68 13.07 -5.47 -10.96
C TRP A 68 11.71 -6.03 -11.41
N LEU A 69 10.74 -5.17 -11.74
CA LEU A 69 9.44 -5.62 -12.27
C LEU A 69 9.61 -6.45 -13.54
N ARG A 70 10.48 -6.01 -14.46
CA ARG A 70 10.76 -6.70 -15.71
C ARG A 70 11.33 -8.09 -15.44
N ARG A 71 12.37 -8.21 -14.59
CA ARG A 71 12.96 -9.50 -14.20
C ARG A 71 11.93 -10.42 -13.53
N CYS A 72 11.08 -9.90 -12.64
CA CYS A 72 10.01 -10.69 -12.04
C CYS A 72 9.04 -11.25 -13.10
N ASP A 73 8.65 -10.41 -14.05
CA ASP A 73 7.74 -10.81 -15.13
C ASP A 73 8.37 -11.82 -16.09
N GLU A 74 9.69 -11.77 -16.31
CA GLU A 74 10.44 -12.75 -17.11
C GLU A 74 10.45 -14.12 -16.44
N VAL A 75 10.58 -14.18 -15.11
CA VAL A 75 10.53 -15.44 -14.33
C VAL A 75 9.13 -16.06 -14.40
N ALA A 76 8.10 -15.26 -14.15
CA ALA A 76 6.71 -15.69 -14.28
C ALA A 76 5.80 -14.50 -14.58
N PRO A 77 4.90 -14.58 -15.58
CA PRO A 77 4.02 -13.47 -15.94
C PRO A 77 3.25 -12.95 -14.73
N LEU A 78 3.50 -11.69 -14.34
CA LEU A 78 2.84 -11.08 -13.19
C LEU A 78 1.35 -10.93 -13.43
N GLU A 79 0.53 -11.32 -12.46
CA GLU A 79 -0.93 -11.32 -12.56
C GLU A 79 -1.57 -10.33 -11.58
N ARG A 80 -0.95 -10.15 -10.39
CA ARG A 80 -1.42 -9.23 -9.36
C ARG A 80 -0.26 -8.47 -8.75
N ILE A 81 -0.36 -7.15 -8.71
CA ILE A 81 0.68 -6.26 -8.18
C ILE A 81 0.10 -5.43 -7.03
N PHE A 82 0.69 -5.57 -5.85
CA PHE A 82 0.40 -4.71 -4.69
C PHE A 82 1.47 -3.62 -4.60
N SER A 83 1.15 -2.42 -5.07
CA SER A 83 1.94 -1.23 -4.81
C SER A 83 1.62 -0.74 -3.41
N ASN A 84 2.32 -1.31 -2.41
CA ASN A 84 2.00 -1.18 -1.00
C ASN A 84 3.05 -0.41 -0.20
N ALA A 85 4.27 -0.26 -0.70
CA ALA A 85 5.32 0.49 0.00
C ALA A 85 4.85 1.90 0.39
N GLY A 86 5.11 2.29 1.63
CA GLY A 86 4.71 3.59 2.13
C GLY A 86 5.21 3.85 3.55
N VAL A 87 5.22 5.12 3.93
CA VAL A 87 5.67 5.60 5.24
C VAL A 87 4.70 6.62 5.81
N GLY A 88 4.70 6.76 7.16
CA GLY A 88 4.10 7.93 7.81
C GLY A 88 5.11 9.07 7.85
N THR A 89 4.65 10.32 7.87
CA THR A 89 5.53 11.49 7.86
C THR A 89 6.35 11.58 9.16
N GLY A 90 5.74 11.33 10.31
CA GLY A 90 6.34 11.65 11.59
C GLY A 90 6.18 13.15 11.87
N LEU A 91 7.28 13.87 12.10
CA LEU A 91 7.28 15.33 12.15
C LEU A 91 7.06 15.91 10.75
N GLU A 92 6.33 17.02 10.65
CA GLU A 92 6.06 17.72 9.39
C GLU A 92 7.20 18.73 9.06
N ASP A 93 8.46 18.31 9.20
CA ASP A 93 9.62 19.06 8.73
C ASP A 93 9.88 18.79 7.23
N GLU A 94 10.70 19.63 6.61
CA GLU A 94 10.97 19.58 5.18
C GLU A 94 11.48 18.20 4.72
N ALA A 95 12.42 17.62 5.44
CA ALA A 95 13.03 16.33 5.07
C ALA A 95 12.00 15.19 5.12
N ASN A 96 11.19 15.13 6.18
CA ASN A 96 10.16 14.13 6.35
C ASN A 96 9.02 14.30 5.33
N VAL A 97 8.62 15.52 5.05
CA VAL A 97 7.60 15.82 4.03
C VAL A 97 8.10 15.35 2.66
N ARG A 98 9.28 15.79 2.21
CA ARG A 98 9.86 15.37 0.92
C ARG A 98 10.00 13.84 0.83
N ARG A 99 10.50 13.21 1.88
CA ARG A 99 10.62 11.74 1.94
C ARG A 99 9.26 11.05 1.86
N THR A 100 8.23 11.58 2.51
CA THR A 100 6.88 11.00 2.47
C THR A 100 6.30 11.07 1.06
N TRP A 101 6.45 12.18 0.37
CA TRP A 101 6.01 12.33 -1.02
C TRP A 101 6.81 11.44 -1.97
N ALA A 102 8.14 11.40 -1.83
CA ALA A 102 8.99 10.56 -2.67
C ALA A 102 8.61 9.08 -2.56
N ILE A 103 8.38 8.56 -1.34
CA ILE A 103 8.06 7.15 -1.15
C ILE A 103 6.58 6.86 -1.47
N ASN A 104 5.64 7.64 -0.90
CA ASN A 104 4.22 7.32 -1.01
C ASN A 104 3.62 7.64 -2.38
N VAL A 105 4.19 8.59 -3.10
CA VAL A 105 3.76 8.96 -4.45
C VAL A 105 4.77 8.50 -5.48
N GLY A 106 6.00 8.99 -5.44
CA GLY A 106 7.05 8.62 -6.39
C GLY A 106 7.27 7.10 -6.45
N GLY A 107 7.46 6.45 -5.32
CA GLY A 107 7.64 4.99 -5.25
C GLY A 107 6.45 4.19 -5.82
N ASN A 108 5.21 4.68 -5.64
CA ASN A 108 4.05 4.06 -6.27
C ASN A 108 4.02 4.28 -7.80
N LEU A 109 4.41 5.46 -8.28
CA LEU A 109 4.54 5.72 -9.72
C LEU A 109 5.57 4.78 -10.35
N ASN A 110 6.75 4.65 -9.72
CA ASN A 110 7.85 3.79 -10.17
C ASN A 110 7.48 2.30 -10.26
N VAL A 111 6.43 1.88 -9.57
CA VAL A 111 5.92 0.50 -9.62
C VAL A 111 4.74 0.38 -10.59
N VAL A 112 3.79 1.29 -10.51
CA VAL A 112 2.52 1.16 -11.25
C VAL A 112 2.71 1.45 -12.75
N LEU A 113 3.51 2.44 -13.12
CA LEU A 113 3.72 2.78 -14.53
C LEU A 113 4.40 1.65 -15.31
N PRO A 114 5.53 1.06 -14.85
CA PRO A 114 6.08 -0.12 -15.49
C PRO A 114 5.14 -1.32 -15.48
N ALA A 115 4.37 -1.52 -14.40
CA ALA A 115 3.38 -2.58 -14.36
C ALA A 115 2.30 -2.46 -15.44
N LEU A 116 1.88 -1.23 -15.77
CA LEU A 116 0.95 -0.98 -16.88
C LEU A 116 1.57 -1.32 -18.23
N GLU A 117 2.85 -1.00 -18.43
CA GLU A 117 3.58 -1.38 -19.64
C GLU A 117 3.64 -2.91 -19.80
N LEU A 118 3.96 -3.64 -18.71
CA LEU A 118 3.98 -5.10 -18.70
C LEU A 118 2.58 -5.70 -18.96
N PHE A 119 1.53 -5.09 -18.42
CA PHE A 119 0.15 -5.58 -18.61
C PHE A 119 -0.41 -5.31 -20.01
N ARG A 120 0.23 -4.44 -20.77
CA ARG A 120 -0.11 -4.14 -22.17
C ARG A 120 0.66 -4.98 -23.19
N ASN A 121 1.69 -5.71 -22.74
CA ASN A 121 2.36 -6.66 -23.62
C ASN A 121 1.48 -7.89 -23.88
N ASP A 122 1.81 -8.63 -24.95
CA ASP A 122 1.01 -9.78 -25.42
C ASP A 122 1.22 -11.07 -24.62
N ARG A 123 1.95 -11.03 -23.47
CA ARG A 123 2.13 -12.22 -22.64
C ARG A 123 0.81 -12.69 -22.06
N PRO A 124 0.45 -13.97 -22.21
CA PRO A 124 -0.77 -14.52 -21.61
C PRO A 124 -0.76 -14.40 -20.11
N ARG A 125 -1.84 -13.89 -19.52
CA ARG A 125 -2.05 -13.73 -18.08
C ARG A 125 -3.49 -14.05 -17.72
N ALA A 126 -3.70 -14.84 -16.69
CA ALA A 126 -5.04 -15.12 -16.20
C ALA A 126 -5.70 -13.86 -15.60
N ARG A 127 -4.89 -12.90 -15.13
CA ARG A 127 -5.37 -11.66 -14.54
C ARG A 127 -4.37 -10.50 -14.76
N ARG A 128 -4.89 -9.29 -14.88
CA ARG A 128 -4.11 -8.04 -14.94
C ARG A 128 -4.65 -7.12 -13.85
N GLN A 129 -4.09 -7.20 -12.64
CA GLN A 129 -4.64 -6.48 -11.49
C GLN A 129 -3.57 -5.71 -10.73
N ILE A 130 -3.82 -4.41 -10.49
CA ILE A 130 -2.98 -3.51 -9.70
C ILE A 130 -3.78 -3.02 -8.49
N LEU A 131 -3.21 -3.16 -7.30
CA LEU A 131 -3.78 -2.67 -6.05
C LEU A 131 -2.83 -1.64 -5.45
N ILE A 132 -3.32 -0.42 -5.25
CA ILE A 132 -2.55 0.72 -4.75
C ILE A 132 -2.95 1.00 -3.30
N THR A 133 -1.99 0.94 -2.38
CA THR A 133 -2.25 1.17 -0.95
C THR A 133 -2.29 2.67 -0.63
N ALA A 134 -3.51 3.18 -0.52
CA ALA A 134 -3.84 4.50 0.02
C ALA A 134 -4.05 4.42 1.56
N SER A 135 -5.07 5.09 2.08
CA SER A 135 -5.49 5.08 3.48
C SER A 135 -6.87 5.73 3.61
N ILE A 136 -7.60 5.44 4.68
CA ILE A 136 -8.77 6.27 5.07
C ILE A 136 -8.37 7.71 5.39
N ALA A 137 -7.12 7.97 5.79
CA ALA A 137 -6.56 9.32 5.94
C ALA A 137 -6.57 10.13 4.63
N GLY A 138 -6.72 9.49 3.48
CA GLY A 138 -6.85 10.14 2.17
C GLY A 138 -8.30 10.50 1.79
N TYR A 139 -9.26 10.45 2.71
CA TYR A 139 -10.64 10.90 2.45
C TYR A 139 -10.83 12.40 2.65
N GLY A 140 -10.00 13.02 3.48
CA GLY A 140 -10.06 14.46 3.75
C GLY A 140 -8.75 14.98 4.32
N PRO A 141 -8.64 16.28 4.58
CA PRO A 141 -7.47 16.86 5.22
C PRO A 141 -7.35 16.33 6.64
N LEU A 142 -6.12 16.00 7.05
CA LEU A 142 -5.80 15.56 8.40
C LEU A 142 -4.72 16.47 8.97
N ALA A 143 -5.12 17.45 9.79
CA ALA A 143 -4.21 18.46 10.37
C ALA A 143 -3.06 17.85 11.16
N THR A 144 -3.25 16.65 11.74
CA THR A 144 -2.22 15.93 12.51
C THR A 144 -1.20 15.19 11.65
N ALA A 145 -1.39 15.10 10.33
CA ALA A 145 -0.48 14.47 9.38
C ALA A 145 -0.73 14.96 7.94
N PRO A 146 -0.47 16.26 7.64
CA PRO A 146 -0.81 16.88 6.37
C PRO A 146 -0.18 16.20 5.16
N ALA A 147 1.14 15.98 5.17
CA ALA A 147 1.84 15.33 4.06
C ALA A 147 1.37 13.89 3.85
N TYR A 148 1.17 13.13 4.93
CA TYR A 148 0.66 11.76 4.82
C TYR A 148 -0.74 11.74 4.20
N SER A 149 -1.69 12.53 4.72
CA SER A 149 -3.06 12.57 4.18
C SER A 149 -3.09 13.04 2.73
N GLY A 150 -2.28 14.05 2.38
CA GLY A 150 -2.13 14.53 1.01
C GLY A 150 -1.65 13.44 0.04
N THR A 151 -0.58 12.71 0.41
CA THR A 151 -0.07 11.60 -0.42
C THR A 151 -1.11 10.48 -0.57
N LYS A 152 -1.84 10.15 0.50
CA LYS A 152 -2.85 9.07 0.46
C LYS A 152 -4.13 9.49 -0.28
N ALA A 153 -4.49 10.76 -0.27
CA ALA A 153 -5.55 11.31 -1.12
C ALA A 153 -5.19 11.24 -2.61
N ALA A 154 -3.96 11.63 -2.96
CA ALA A 154 -3.44 11.53 -4.32
C ALA A 154 -3.50 10.08 -4.83
N MET A 155 -3.00 9.12 -4.06
CA MET A 155 -2.99 7.71 -4.46
C MET A 155 -4.40 7.12 -4.58
N LYS A 156 -5.32 7.46 -3.67
CA LYS A 156 -6.71 7.01 -3.75
C LYS A 156 -7.38 7.53 -5.04
N THR A 157 -7.27 8.82 -5.29
CA THR A 157 -7.90 9.46 -6.45
C THR A 157 -7.33 8.93 -7.75
N TRP A 158 -5.99 8.83 -7.84
CA TRP A 158 -5.32 8.31 -9.01
C TRP A 158 -5.70 6.84 -9.31
N ALA A 159 -5.71 5.98 -8.29
CA ALA A 159 -6.11 4.57 -8.46
C ALA A 159 -7.55 4.44 -8.99
N LEU A 160 -8.48 5.22 -8.48
CA LEU A 160 -9.87 5.19 -8.93
C LEU A 160 -10.06 5.75 -10.34
N ALA A 161 -9.30 6.80 -10.70
CA ALA A 161 -9.28 7.34 -12.06
C ALA A 161 -8.68 6.35 -13.06
N LEU A 162 -7.54 5.73 -12.72
CA LEU A 162 -6.91 4.66 -13.51
C LEU A 162 -7.87 3.49 -13.74
N ARG A 163 -8.63 3.08 -12.72
CA ARG A 163 -9.64 2.03 -12.87
C ARG A 163 -10.64 2.32 -13.97
N GLY A 164 -11.15 3.57 -14.03
CA GLY A 164 -12.08 4.01 -15.08
C GLY A 164 -11.42 3.99 -16.46
N MET A 165 -10.24 4.58 -16.56
CA MET A 165 -9.48 4.70 -17.81
C MET A 165 -9.11 3.35 -18.41
N LEU A 166 -8.64 2.41 -17.57
CA LEU A 166 -8.10 1.11 -18.01
C LEU A 166 -9.15 0.00 -18.16
N LYS A 167 -10.43 0.31 -17.88
CA LYS A 167 -11.51 -0.69 -17.92
C LYS A 167 -11.62 -1.38 -19.29
N LYS A 168 -11.47 -0.64 -20.38
CA LYS A 168 -11.54 -1.17 -21.76
C LYS A 168 -10.33 -2.04 -22.11
N GLU A 169 -9.20 -1.84 -21.45
CA GLU A 169 -7.99 -2.65 -21.62
C GLU A 169 -8.02 -3.96 -20.80
N GLY A 170 -9.08 -4.18 -20.00
CA GLY A 170 -9.19 -5.35 -19.13
C GLY A 170 -8.26 -5.32 -17.93
N ILE A 171 -7.61 -4.18 -17.65
CA ILE A 171 -6.71 -4.01 -16.50
C ILE A 171 -7.54 -3.55 -15.29
N GLN A 172 -7.47 -4.33 -14.22
CA GLN A 172 -8.21 -4.08 -12.99
C GLN A 172 -7.36 -3.22 -12.04
N VAL A 173 -7.88 -2.10 -11.57
CA VAL A 173 -7.21 -1.28 -10.57
C VAL A 173 -8.08 -1.14 -9.34
N SER A 174 -7.47 -1.23 -8.14
CA SER A 174 -8.15 -1.07 -6.85
C SER A 174 -7.37 -0.13 -5.95
N ALA A 175 -8.07 0.76 -5.25
CA ALA A 175 -7.54 1.53 -4.15
C ALA A 175 -7.77 0.78 -2.84
N ILE A 176 -6.71 0.51 -2.07
CA ILE A 176 -6.80 -0.05 -0.73
C ILE A 176 -6.72 1.11 0.27
N CYS A 177 -7.76 1.29 1.07
CA CYS A 177 -7.86 2.34 2.07
C CYS A 177 -8.04 1.74 3.47
N PRO A 178 -6.96 1.25 4.11
CA PRO A 178 -7.01 0.73 5.46
C PRO A 178 -7.15 1.86 6.49
N GLY A 179 -7.78 1.53 7.62
CA GLY A 179 -7.69 2.29 8.85
C GLY A 179 -6.41 1.97 9.62
N PHE A 180 -6.52 1.93 10.95
CA PHE A 180 -5.39 1.54 11.80
C PHE A 180 -5.17 0.03 11.73
N VAL A 181 -4.06 -0.36 11.10
CA VAL A 181 -3.63 -1.76 10.97
C VAL A 181 -2.26 -1.89 11.61
N ARG A 182 -2.02 -2.95 12.37
CA ARG A 182 -0.73 -3.23 13.01
C ARG A 182 0.40 -3.15 11.97
N SER A 183 1.33 -2.25 12.22
CA SER A 183 2.50 -2.02 11.37
C SER A 183 3.48 -1.10 12.07
N ARG A 184 4.70 -1.00 11.56
CA ARG A 184 5.70 -0.05 12.07
C ARG A 184 5.25 1.42 12.01
N ILE A 185 4.28 1.75 11.16
CA ILE A 185 3.68 3.08 11.11
C ILE A 185 2.80 3.30 12.35
N THR A 186 1.97 2.32 12.69
CA THR A 186 1.05 2.39 13.83
C THR A 186 1.75 2.20 15.17
N ASP A 187 2.84 1.43 15.23
CA ASP A 187 3.62 1.21 16.46
C ASP A 187 4.27 2.50 16.99
N ARG A 188 4.43 3.51 16.12
CA ARG A 188 4.95 4.83 16.48
C ARG A 188 3.87 5.83 16.88
N ASN A 189 2.59 5.48 16.70
CA ASN A 189 1.50 6.37 17.05
C ASN A 189 1.24 6.36 18.55
N THR A 190 1.11 7.54 19.13
CA THR A 190 0.74 7.75 20.53
C THR A 190 -0.73 8.16 20.70
N CYS A 191 -1.43 8.39 19.58
CA CYS A 191 -2.85 8.77 19.60
C CYS A 191 -3.77 7.55 19.68
N PRO A 192 -5.02 7.72 20.15
CA PRO A 192 -6.03 6.66 20.10
C PRO A 192 -6.22 6.14 18.69
N MET A 193 -6.25 4.81 18.54
CA MET A 193 -6.42 4.11 17.27
C MET A 193 -7.72 3.29 17.29
N PRO A 194 -8.88 3.92 17.10
CA PRO A 194 -10.16 3.21 17.13
C PRO A 194 -10.20 2.14 16.04
N PHE A 195 -10.85 1.02 16.35
CA PHE A 195 -11.00 -0.12 15.42
C PHE A 195 -9.66 -0.68 14.92
N PHE A 196 -8.63 -0.66 15.76
CA PHE A 196 -7.32 -1.24 15.45
C PHE A 196 -7.47 -2.69 14.97
N MET A 197 -6.72 -3.05 13.92
CA MET A 197 -6.84 -4.35 13.27
C MET A 197 -5.47 -5.00 13.10
N GLU A 198 -5.41 -6.33 13.28
CA GLU A 198 -4.22 -7.11 12.96
C GLU A 198 -3.98 -7.17 11.44
N ALA A 199 -2.70 -7.18 11.05
CA ALA A 199 -2.31 -7.16 9.65
C ALA A 199 -2.83 -8.38 8.86
N ASP A 200 -2.87 -9.56 9.49
CA ASP A 200 -3.39 -10.79 8.89
C ASP A 200 -4.89 -10.69 8.56
N LYS A 201 -5.69 -10.07 9.44
CA LYS A 201 -7.11 -9.80 9.15
C LYS A 201 -7.26 -8.80 8.00
N ALA A 202 -6.43 -7.77 7.96
CA ALA A 202 -6.41 -6.79 6.87
C ALA A 202 -6.08 -7.47 5.53
N ALA A 203 -5.05 -8.31 5.48
CA ALA A 203 -4.64 -9.04 4.28
C ALA A 203 -5.78 -9.95 3.77
N ARG A 204 -6.48 -10.68 4.64
CA ARG A 204 -7.64 -11.50 4.26
C ARG A 204 -8.75 -10.66 3.63
N ILE A 205 -9.07 -9.51 4.21
CA ILE A 205 -10.09 -8.58 3.65
C ILE A 205 -9.65 -8.07 2.29
N ILE A 206 -8.39 -7.67 2.15
CA ILE A 206 -7.84 -7.15 0.89
C ILE A 206 -7.92 -8.21 -0.20
N LEU A 207 -7.41 -9.42 0.05
CA LEU A 207 -7.41 -10.51 -0.93
C LEU A 207 -8.81 -10.91 -1.34
N ALA A 208 -9.73 -11.10 -0.38
CA ALA A 208 -11.12 -11.46 -0.69
C ALA A 208 -11.83 -10.42 -1.56
N ARG A 209 -11.55 -9.13 -1.36
CA ARG A 209 -12.12 -8.05 -2.17
C ARG A 209 -11.41 -7.88 -3.50
N ALA A 210 -10.09 -8.10 -3.55
CA ALA A 210 -9.31 -8.13 -4.78
C ALA A 210 -9.79 -9.24 -5.72
N ASP A 211 -10.08 -10.43 -5.19
CA ASP A 211 -10.61 -11.55 -5.99
C ASP A 211 -11.95 -11.20 -6.66
N ARG A 212 -12.76 -10.38 -6.00
CA ARG A 212 -14.03 -9.84 -6.52
C ARG A 212 -13.88 -8.58 -7.36
N ASN A 213 -12.67 -8.14 -7.65
CA ASN A 213 -12.38 -6.90 -8.39
C ASN A 213 -13.05 -5.65 -7.79
N VAL A 214 -13.11 -5.52 -6.47
CA VAL A 214 -13.67 -4.34 -5.80
C VAL A 214 -12.75 -3.14 -5.99
N GLY A 215 -13.24 -2.05 -6.57
CA GLY A 215 -12.44 -0.87 -6.91
C GLY A 215 -11.96 -0.08 -5.69
N LEU A 216 -12.76 0.01 -4.63
CA LEU A 216 -12.42 0.74 -3.40
C LEU A 216 -12.52 -0.21 -2.20
N ILE A 217 -11.37 -0.67 -1.72
CA ILE A 217 -11.22 -1.60 -0.60
C ILE A 217 -10.94 -0.78 0.67
N ALA A 218 -11.99 -0.22 1.27
CA ALA A 218 -11.88 0.58 2.49
C ALA A 218 -12.42 -0.19 3.71
N PHE A 219 -11.67 -0.19 4.79
CA PHE A 219 -12.01 -0.88 6.04
C PHE A 219 -11.27 -0.25 7.24
N PRO A 220 -11.78 -0.42 8.48
CA PRO A 220 -13.06 -1.00 8.85
C PRO A 220 -14.25 -0.11 8.42
N TRP A 221 -15.42 -0.70 8.24
CA TRP A 221 -16.58 0.03 7.70
C TRP A 221 -17.04 1.25 8.53
N PRO A 222 -16.96 1.25 9.90
CA PRO A 222 -17.37 2.43 10.66
C PRO A 222 -16.46 3.63 10.38
N MET A 223 -15.14 3.40 10.34
CA MET A 223 -14.19 4.48 10.01
C MET A 223 -14.37 4.98 8.57
N ARG A 224 -14.62 4.06 7.62
CA ARG A 224 -14.92 4.44 6.24
C ARG A 224 -16.14 5.37 6.18
N LEU A 225 -17.22 5.01 6.87
CA LEU A 225 -18.44 5.83 6.87
C LEU A 225 -18.19 7.19 7.52
N MET A 226 -17.52 7.21 8.66
CA MET A 226 -17.18 8.44 9.38
C MET A 226 -16.30 9.37 8.52
N THR A 227 -15.22 8.86 7.95
CA THR A 227 -14.30 9.68 7.14
C THR A 227 -14.96 10.13 5.83
N TRP A 228 -15.80 9.29 5.22
CA TRP A 228 -16.60 9.69 4.07
C TRP A 228 -17.57 10.82 4.44
N TRP A 229 -18.31 10.70 5.52
CA TRP A 229 -19.22 11.74 5.99
C TRP A 229 -18.46 13.05 6.26
N LEU A 230 -17.36 13.00 6.99
CA LEU A 230 -16.51 14.17 7.23
C LEU A 230 -16.04 14.84 5.93
N SER A 231 -15.69 14.06 4.91
CA SER A 231 -15.23 14.60 3.62
C SER A 231 -16.33 15.32 2.81
N THR A 232 -17.60 15.14 3.16
CA THR A 232 -18.74 15.82 2.52
C THR A 232 -19.14 17.12 3.23
N LEU A 233 -18.57 17.39 4.40
CA LEU A 233 -18.87 18.61 5.16
C LEU A 233 -18.29 19.86 4.49
N PRO A 234 -18.96 21.04 4.64
CA PRO A 234 -18.39 22.31 4.24
C PRO A 234 -17.01 22.53 4.85
N HIS A 235 -16.10 23.15 4.09
CA HIS A 235 -14.68 23.30 4.47
C HIS A 235 -14.49 23.87 5.89
N ARG A 236 -15.22 24.96 6.24
CA ARG A 236 -15.12 25.59 7.57
C ARG A 236 -15.47 24.64 8.71
N LEU A 237 -16.47 23.77 8.52
CA LEU A 237 -16.87 22.80 9.54
C LEU A 237 -15.85 21.67 9.65
N ASN A 238 -15.31 21.23 8.53
CA ASN A 238 -14.25 20.23 8.51
C ASN A 238 -12.98 20.75 9.19
N GLU A 239 -12.59 22.01 8.94
CA GLU A 239 -11.45 22.67 9.58
C GLU A 239 -11.67 22.77 11.10
N PHE A 240 -12.85 23.18 11.55
CA PHE A 240 -13.20 23.23 12.97
C PHE A 240 -13.08 21.84 13.63
N ILE A 241 -13.63 20.79 13.03
CA ILE A 241 -13.54 19.42 13.55
C ILE A 241 -12.08 18.95 13.59
N ASN A 242 -11.29 19.24 12.55
CA ASN A 242 -9.87 18.89 12.52
C ASN A 242 -9.05 19.61 13.62
N SER A 243 -9.44 20.85 13.99
CA SER A 243 -8.77 21.60 15.07
C SER A 243 -9.01 20.99 16.46
N LEU A 244 -10.08 20.21 16.63
CA LEU A 244 -10.39 19.50 17.87
C LEU A 244 -9.65 18.15 18.00
N LEU A 245 -9.01 17.66 16.92
CA LEU A 245 -8.26 16.42 16.99
C LEU A 245 -6.98 16.62 17.82
N PRO A 246 -6.66 15.66 18.72
CA PRO A 246 -5.46 15.79 19.55
C PRO A 246 -4.21 15.85 18.66
N ALA A 247 -3.31 16.79 18.97
CA ALA A 247 -2.04 16.91 18.28
C ALA A 247 -1.27 15.58 18.35
N LYS A 248 -0.71 15.14 17.22
CA LYS A 248 0.09 13.93 17.16
C LYS A 248 1.45 14.19 17.79
N THR A 249 1.63 13.77 19.04
CA THR A 249 2.95 13.76 19.66
C THR A 249 3.73 12.55 19.13
N THR A 250 4.68 12.79 18.24
CA THR A 250 5.62 11.74 17.81
C THR A 250 6.74 11.62 18.84
N LYS A 251 6.96 10.40 19.36
CA LYS A 251 8.20 10.12 20.08
C LYS A 251 9.36 10.34 19.10
N THR A 252 10.16 11.36 19.36
CA THR A 252 11.39 11.65 18.63
C THR A 252 12.43 10.59 18.94
N THR A 253 12.45 9.51 18.21
CA THR A 253 13.60 8.62 18.13
C THR A 253 14.10 8.66 16.70
N PRO A 254 15.30 9.19 16.41
CA PRO A 254 15.89 9.05 15.10
C PRO A 254 16.07 7.56 14.84
N THR A 255 15.46 7.04 13.78
CA THR A 255 15.71 5.65 13.38
C THR A 255 16.89 5.68 12.43
N PRO A 256 17.97 4.94 12.71
CA PRO A 256 18.95 4.64 11.67
C PRO A 256 18.26 3.89 10.54
N PHE A 257 18.64 4.24 9.33
CA PHE A 257 18.14 3.70 8.05
C PHE A 257 18.53 2.24 7.85
#